data_705465fc10539b7d10f18aea0330938b
#
_entry.id   705465fc10539b7d10f18aea0330938b
#
_cell.length_a   1.000
_cell.length_b   1.000
_cell.length_c   1.000
_cell.angle_alpha   90.00
_cell.angle_beta   90.00
_cell.angle_gamma   90.00
#
_symmetry.space_group_name_H-M   'P 1'
#
loop_
_entity.id
_entity.type
_entity.pdbx_description
1 polymer ?
#
loop_
_entity_poly.entity_id
_entity_poly.type
_entity_poly.pdbx_seq_one_letter_code
_entity_poly.pdbx_strand_id
1 'polypeptide(L)'
;GGSAGNSSMGDRDFTSVFFEWLLPVTENSELNIAGRYDDYSDFGDNFSPTLSYNWNVTDTLALRARWGQGFKAPALSDLLGPTTFSAEDAYDPIIDVTTQFSTYYSVNPDTGAETSESFSVGGNWEFIEGHSIDLAYYNVQVEGVIGAPTAQSLLYADAAGVDLDPNGSYVFRLGGPNGAVNYINSFTENGGNLEVNGIDFQWHSSFDTAAGYLDLGLFWSHQLEYSQNAYYKGGFQDTAGFNLQPENRAQGSIIWSIGDHAVDLIVNFIGEHSEEDNVDPVTGVLSTSANKLDSWTTMNLSYRYDAGDWGRIKIGANNVTDEDPVLDKD
;
A
#
# COMPACT_ATOMS: atom_id res chain seq x y z
N GLY A 1 -24.47 10.83 -4.55
CA GLY A 1 -24.74 12.26 -4.49
C GLY A 1 -23.69 13.04 -5.27
N GLY A 2 -24.09 13.93 -6.14
CA GLY A 2 -23.16 14.78 -6.88
C GLY A 2 -22.77 15.99 -6.04
N SER A 3 -21.49 16.22 -5.84
CA SER A 3 -20.99 17.46 -5.27
C SER A 3 -21.05 18.57 -6.31
N ALA A 4 -21.60 19.72 -5.94
CA ALA A 4 -21.60 20.89 -6.79
C ALA A 4 -20.35 21.73 -6.50
N GLY A 5 -19.59 22.10 -7.55
CA GLY A 5 -18.55 23.11 -7.44
C GLY A 5 -17.13 22.59 -7.23
N ASN A 6 -16.68 21.58 -7.97
CA ASN A 6 -15.34 20.99 -7.85
C ASN A 6 -14.33 21.61 -8.83
N SER A 7 -14.16 22.92 -8.83
CA SER A 7 -13.06 23.53 -9.54
C SER A 7 -12.13 24.24 -8.56
N SER A 8 -10.89 23.77 -8.50
CA SER A 8 -9.79 24.46 -7.85
C SER A 8 -8.84 24.99 -8.89
N MET A 9 -8.21 26.13 -8.64
CA MET A 9 -7.18 26.71 -9.47
C MET A 9 -6.02 27.14 -8.57
N GLY A 10 -4.82 26.68 -8.90
CA GLY A 10 -3.60 27.03 -8.20
C GLY A 10 -2.40 26.62 -9.03
N ASP A 11 -1.28 27.22 -8.74
CA ASP A 11 0.01 26.92 -9.33
C ASP A 11 1.03 26.67 -8.21
N ARG A 12 2.04 25.89 -8.51
CA ARG A 12 3.13 25.53 -7.61
C ARG A 12 4.43 25.55 -8.37
N ASP A 13 5.39 26.27 -7.86
CA ASP A 13 6.78 26.18 -8.28
C ASP A 13 7.58 25.35 -7.28
N PHE A 14 8.55 24.60 -7.77
CA PHE A 14 9.50 23.88 -6.91
C PHE A 14 10.90 23.87 -7.53
N THR A 15 11.90 23.82 -6.67
CA THR A 15 13.30 23.67 -7.04
C THR A 15 13.88 22.48 -6.31
N SER A 16 14.64 21.65 -7.04
CA SER A 16 15.24 20.45 -6.47
C SER A 16 16.73 20.38 -6.75
N VAL A 17 17.48 19.93 -5.76
CA VAL A 17 18.91 19.60 -5.88
C VAL A 17 19.12 18.19 -5.31
N PHE A 18 19.85 17.38 -6.04
CA PHE A 18 20.18 16.03 -5.59
C PHE A 18 21.68 15.74 -5.75
N PHE A 19 22.16 14.81 -4.94
CA PHE A 19 23.49 14.22 -5.07
C PHE A 19 23.41 12.70 -4.87
N GLU A 20 24.35 12.00 -5.45
CA GLU A 20 24.55 10.57 -5.26
C GLU A 20 26.04 10.30 -5.25
N TRP A 21 26.48 9.52 -4.27
CA TRP A 21 27.87 9.15 -4.11
C TRP A 21 28.02 7.66 -3.88
N LEU A 22 28.60 6.97 -4.84
CA LEU A 22 28.90 5.55 -4.78
C LEU A 22 30.35 5.38 -4.30
N LEU A 23 30.51 4.73 -3.17
CA LEU A 23 31.78 4.50 -2.50
C LEU A 23 32.12 3.01 -2.49
N PRO A 24 33.14 2.57 -3.21
CA PRO A 24 33.67 1.22 -3.02
C PRO A 24 34.34 1.16 -1.64
N VAL A 25 33.76 0.36 -0.73
CA VAL A 25 34.29 0.19 0.64
C VAL A 25 35.38 -0.88 0.63
N THR A 26 35.15 -1.95 -0.12
CA THR A 26 36.13 -3.01 -0.40
C THR A 26 36.00 -3.42 -1.86
N GLU A 27 36.84 -4.37 -2.32
CA GLU A 27 36.75 -4.89 -3.69
C GLU A 27 35.40 -5.55 -4.01
N ASN A 28 34.67 -5.99 -2.99
CA ASN A 28 33.41 -6.71 -3.11
C ASN A 28 32.24 -6.04 -2.35
N SER A 29 32.40 -4.79 -1.92
CA SER A 29 31.30 -4.07 -1.27
C SER A 29 31.32 -2.59 -1.60
N GLU A 30 30.13 -2.03 -1.69
CA GLU A 30 29.91 -0.62 -1.99
C GLU A 30 28.84 -0.01 -1.09
N LEU A 31 29.06 1.26 -0.76
CA LEU A 31 28.12 2.11 -0.03
C LEU A 31 27.62 3.20 -0.97
N ASN A 32 26.31 3.31 -1.12
CA ASN A 32 25.69 4.41 -1.84
C ASN A 32 25.08 5.38 -0.83
N ILE A 33 25.44 6.65 -0.94
CA ILE A 33 24.90 7.75 -0.15
C ILE A 33 24.26 8.74 -1.11
N ALA A 34 22.95 8.91 -0.99
CA ALA A 34 22.21 9.84 -1.83
C ALA A 34 21.35 10.77 -0.98
N GLY A 35 21.05 11.93 -1.53
CA GLY A 35 20.13 12.86 -0.90
C GLY A 35 19.52 13.80 -1.92
N ARG A 36 18.28 14.16 -1.69
CA ARG A 36 17.54 15.12 -2.49
C ARG A 36 16.93 16.18 -1.57
N TYR A 37 17.15 17.42 -1.91
CA TYR A 37 16.51 18.57 -1.29
C TYR A 37 15.52 19.18 -2.28
N ASP A 38 14.30 19.37 -1.82
CA ASP A 38 13.21 19.97 -2.58
C ASP A 38 12.69 21.20 -1.81
N ASP A 39 12.51 22.31 -2.51
CA ASP A 39 11.94 23.56 -1.97
C ASP A 39 10.72 23.94 -2.80
N TYR A 40 9.56 24.01 -2.15
CA TYR A 40 8.25 24.24 -2.75
C TYR A 40 7.70 25.59 -2.32
N SER A 41 7.06 26.31 -3.25
CA SER A 41 6.54 27.66 -3.03
C SER A 41 5.39 27.77 -2.03
N ASP A 42 4.74 26.67 -1.67
CA ASP A 42 3.49 26.65 -0.91
C ASP A 42 3.57 25.96 0.46
N PHE A 43 4.34 24.88 0.62
CA PHE A 43 4.38 24.15 1.90
C PHE A 43 5.80 24.04 2.53
N GLY A 44 6.83 24.60 1.86
CA GLY A 44 8.19 24.61 2.38
C GLY A 44 9.11 23.57 1.76
N ASP A 45 10.12 23.19 2.49
CA ASP A 45 11.21 22.35 2.00
C ASP A 45 11.25 20.97 2.66
N ASN A 46 11.89 20.03 1.97
CA ASN A 46 12.13 18.69 2.50
C ASN A 46 13.48 18.14 2.01
N PHE A 47 14.13 17.34 2.86
CA PHE A 47 15.34 16.60 2.51
C PHE A 47 15.11 15.11 2.65
N SER A 48 15.37 14.37 1.57
CA SER A 48 15.18 12.93 1.46
C SER A 48 16.53 12.21 1.33
N PRO A 49 17.15 11.76 2.42
CA PRO A 49 18.38 10.98 2.41
C PRO A 49 18.10 9.50 2.05
N THR A 50 19.08 8.87 1.42
CA THR A 50 19.10 7.42 1.20
C THR A 50 20.50 6.89 1.45
N LEU A 51 20.58 5.76 2.14
CA LEU A 51 21.80 5.01 2.39
C LEU A 51 21.56 3.56 1.96
N SER A 52 22.41 3.00 1.11
CA SER A 52 22.35 1.58 0.76
C SER A 52 23.74 0.96 0.73
N TYR A 53 23.81 -0.27 1.20
CA TYR A 53 25.02 -1.05 1.26
C TYR A 53 24.81 -2.39 0.54
N ASN A 54 25.66 -2.69 -0.42
CA ASN A 54 25.68 -3.94 -1.15
C ASN A 54 27.01 -4.65 -0.86
N TRP A 55 26.97 -5.93 -0.54
CA TRP A 55 28.14 -6.72 -0.22
C TRP A 55 28.07 -8.10 -0.90
N ASN A 56 28.95 -8.36 -1.83
CA ASN A 56 29.19 -9.68 -2.39
C ASN A 56 30.08 -10.46 -1.42
N VAL A 57 29.45 -11.20 -0.50
CA VAL A 57 30.15 -11.99 0.54
C VAL A 57 31.02 -13.06 -0.11
N THR A 58 30.50 -13.70 -1.18
CA THR A 58 31.19 -14.63 -2.07
C THR A 58 30.74 -14.34 -3.50
N ASP A 59 31.27 -15.08 -4.47
CA ASP A 59 30.85 -15.00 -5.88
C ASP A 59 29.37 -15.39 -6.06
N THR A 60 28.79 -16.12 -5.09
CA THR A 60 27.44 -16.66 -5.17
C THR A 60 26.47 -16.12 -4.11
N LEU A 61 26.97 -15.34 -3.13
CA LEU A 61 26.16 -14.76 -2.06
C LEU A 61 26.35 -13.25 -2.02
N ALA A 62 25.28 -12.52 -2.26
CA ALA A 62 25.20 -11.08 -2.10
C ALA A 62 24.21 -10.71 -0.99
N LEU A 63 24.61 -9.76 -0.14
CA LEU A 63 23.76 -9.16 0.89
C LEU A 63 23.52 -7.69 0.55
N ARG A 64 22.34 -7.18 0.92
CA ARG A 64 21.97 -5.80 0.73
C ARG A 64 21.23 -5.25 1.93
N ALA A 65 21.45 -3.98 2.23
CA ALA A 65 20.66 -3.22 3.20
C ALA A 65 20.40 -1.82 2.64
N ARG A 66 19.22 -1.31 2.87
CA ARG A 66 18.84 0.05 2.48
C ARG A 66 18.03 0.71 3.58
N TRP A 67 18.30 1.98 3.80
CA TRP A 67 17.50 2.89 4.59
C TRP A 67 17.27 4.17 3.82
N GLY A 68 16.14 4.79 3.96
CA GLY A 68 15.85 6.07 3.34
C GLY A 68 14.64 6.75 3.95
N GLN A 69 14.63 8.07 3.82
CA GLN A 69 13.49 8.91 4.13
C GLN A 69 12.94 9.49 2.83
N GLY A 70 11.64 9.70 2.82
CA GLY A 70 10.92 10.31 1.70
C GLY A 70 9.82 11.22 2.19
N PHE A 71 9.19 11.92 1.27
CA PHE A 71 8.02 12.74 1.54
C PHE A 71 7.06 12.73 0.35
N LYS A 72 5.81 13.09 0.63
CA LYS A 72 4.81 13.37 -0.40
C LYS A 72 4.21 14.74 -0.13
N ALA A 73 4.36 15.64 -1.10
CA ALA A 73 3.75 16.97 -1.06
C ALA A 73 2.21 16.85 -1.04
N PRO A 74 1.50 17.70 -0.29
CA PRO A 74 0.04 17.79 -0.39
C PRO A 74 -0.36 18.14 -1.83
N ALA A 75 -1.46 17.58 -2.31
CA ALA A 75 -1.98 17.97 -3.60
C ALA A 75 -2.52 19.41 -3.54
N LEU A 76 -2.45 20.13 -4.66
CA LEU A 76 -3.01 21.51 -4.71
C LEU A 76 -4.51 21.53 -4.35
N SER A 77 -5.24 20.44 -4.64
CA SER A 77 -6.63 20.27 -4.23
C SER A 77 -6.84 20.20 -2.73
N ASP A 78 -5.83 19.74 -1.97
CA ASP A 78 -5.91 19.62 -0.51
C ASP A 78 -5.68 20.97 0.18
N LEU A 79 -4.96 21.87 -0.50
CA LEU A 79 -4.62 23.21 0.01
C LEU A 79 -5.60 24.29 -0.45
N LEU A 80 -6.11 24.21 -1.70
CA LEU A 80 -6.75 25.32 -2.40
C LEU A 80 -8.15 24.97 -2.98
N GLY A 81 -8.72 23.83 -2.62
CA GLY A 81 -10.03 23.40 -3.11
C GLY A 81 -11.20 24.16 -2.46
N PRO A 82 -12.39 24.15 -3.05
CA PRO A 82 -13.58 24.60 -2.40
C PRO A 82 -14.08 23.58 -1.37
N THR A 83 -14.83 24.03 -0.37
CA THR A 83 -15.61 23.12 0.47
C THR A 83 -16.58 22.32 -0.38
N THR A 84 -16.57 21.00 -0.26
CA THR A 84 -17.48 20.10 -0.97
C THR A 84 -18.54 19.56 -0.01
N PHE A 85 -19.70 19.24 -0.54
CA PHE A 85 -20.82 18.68 0.21
C PHE A 85 -21.02 17.22 -0.18
N SER A 86 -21.21 16.37 0.83
CA SER A 86 -21.62 14.98 0.68
C SER A 86 -22.78 14.67 1.61
N ALA A 87 -23.69 13.82 1.18
CA ALA A 87 -24.73 13.23 2.03
C ALA A 87 -24.34 11.77 2.26
N GLU A 88 -23.98 11.44 3.50
CA GLU A 88 -23.40 10.17 3.89
C GLU A 88 -24.24 9.47 4.94
N ASP A 89 -24.49 8.18 4.74
CA ASP A 89 -25.11 7.35 5.76
C ASP A 89 -24.06 6.98 6.81
N ALA A 90 -24.36 7.28 8.08
CA ALA A 90 -23.50 6.98 9.21
C ALA A 90 -24.30 6.70 10.48
N TYR A 91 -23.69 6.03 11.42
CA TYR A 91 -24.26 5.73 12.74
C TYR A 91 -23.79 6.77 13.75
N ASP A 92 -24.77 7.41 14.45
CA ASP A 92 -24.50 8.31 15.57
C ASP A 92 -24.59 7.56 16.89
N PRO A 93 -23.48 7.29 17.58
CA PRO A 93 -23.45 6.50 18.80
C PRO A 93 -24.05 7.24 20.03
N ILE A 94 -24.21 8.57 19.97
CA ILE A 94 -24.78 9.34 21.10
C ILE A 94 -26.29 9.17 21.16
N ILE A 95 -26.97 9.16 20.02
CA ILE A 95 -28.43 9.04 19.95
C ILE A 95 -28.91 7.70 19.40
N ASP A 96 -27.97 6.76 19.15
CA ASP A 96 -28.21 5.39 18.66
C ASP A 96 -29.08 5.35 17.38
N VAL A 97 -28.64 6.10 16.34
CA VAL A 97 -29.37 6.21 15.07
C VAL A 97 -28.41 6.15 13.88
N THR A 98 -28.74 5.30 12.91
CA THR A 98 -28.14 5.34 11.59
C THR A 98 -29.02 6.18 10.66
N THR A 99 -28.45 7.23 10.08
CA THR A 99 -29.18 8.11 9.16
C THR A 99 -28.20 8.82 8.23
N GLN A 100 -28.74 9.53 7.25
CA GLN A 100 -27.96 10.34 6.35
C GLN A 100 -27.64 11.70 6.98
N PHE A 101 -26.36 12.03 7.00
CA PHE A 101 -25.85 13.31 7.50
C PHE A 101 -25.36 14.21 6.37
N SER A 102 -25.47 15.51 6.58
CA SER A 102 -24.84 16.53 5.73
C SER A 102 -23.38 16.69 6.16
N THR A 103 -22.45 16.29 5.32
CA THR A 103 -21.01 16.40 5.59
C THR A 103 -20.37 17.40 4.63
N TYR A 104 -19.62 18.34 5.17
CA TYR A 104 -18.85 19.33 4.43
C TYR A 104 -17.38 18.99 4.56
N TYR A 105 -16.71 18.76 3.42
CA TYR A 105 -15.28 18.50 3.34
C TYR A 105 -14.59 19.79 2.90
N SER A 106 -13.74 20.29 3.76
CA SER A 106 -13.02 21.55 3.56
C SER A 106 -11.52 21.29 3.46
N VAL A 107 -10.85 22.04 2.61
CA VAL A 107 -9.40 22.01 2.49
C VAL A 107 -8.73 22.75 3.63
N ASN A 108 -7.48 22.42 3.90
CA ASN A 108 -6.67 23.11 4.89
C ASN A 108 -5.38 23.63 4.22
N PRO A 109 -5.23 24.96 4.07
CA PRO A 109 -4.01 25.54 3.50
C PRO A 109 -2.74 25.28 4.31
N ASP A 110 -2.87 24.90 5.60
CA ASP A 110 -1.76 24.61 6.49
C ASP A 110 -1.36 23.11 6.46
N THR A 111 -1.94 22.31 5.58
CA THR A 111 -1.57 20.89 5.41
C THR A 111 -0.12 20.77 4.97
N GLY A 112 0.68 20.07 5.78
CA GLY A 112 2.09 19.79 5.49
C GLY A 112 2.29 18.57 4.59
N ALA A 113 3.55 18.24 4.33
CA ALA A 113 3.90 17.01 3.61
C ALA A 113 3.69 15.77 4.50
N GLU A 114 3.33 14.64 3.87
CA GLU A 114 3.52 13.32 4.49
C GLU A 114 5.01 13.00 4.50
N THR A 115 5.51 12.39 5.55
CA THR A 115 6.88 11.91 5.64
C THR A 115 6.93 10.40 5.73
N SER A 116 7.98 9.81 5.20
CA SER A 116 8.16 8.36 5.27
C SER A 116 9.58 7.98 5.64
N GLU A 117 9.71 6.88 6.37
CA GLU A 117 10.96 6.19 6.59
C GLU A 117 10.83 4.75 6.14
N SER A 118 11.83 4.25 5.43
CA SER A 118 11.87 2.87 4.94
C SER A 118 13.20 2.20 5.26
N PHE A 119 13.13 0.94 5.62
CA PHE A 119 14.28 0.08 5.83
C PHE A 119 14.06 -1.26 5.15
N SER A 120 15.10 -1.79 4.51
CA SER A 120 15.08 -3.15 4.01
C SER A 120 16.43 -3.83 4.16
N VAL A 121 16.42 -5.14 4.39
CA VAL A 121 17.59 -5.99 4.43
C VAL A 121 17.28 -7.28 3.71
N GLY A 122 18.23 -7.78 2.94
CA GLY A 122 18.01 -9.01 2.20
C GLY A 122 19.28 -9.57 1.62
N GLY A 123 19.16 -10.70 0.94
CA GLY A 123 20.26 -11.34 0.26
C GLY A 123 19.81 -12.26 -0.85
N ASN A 124 20.67 -12.40 -1.82
CA ASN A 124 20.54 -13.34 -2.91
C ASN A 124 21.66 -14.39 -2.80
N TRP A 125 21.30 -15.66 -2.89
CA TRP A 125 22.23 -16.77 -2.86
C TRP A 125 21.99 -17.72 -4.04
N GLU A 126 22.95 -17.76 -4.94
CA GLU A 126 23.03 -18.78 -5.98
C GLU A 126 23.80 -19.99 -5.45
N PHE A 127 23.09 -20.94 -4.83
CA PHE A 127 23.71 -22.09 -4.16
C PHE A 127 24.24 -23.14 -5.12
N ILE A 128 23.74 -23.17 -6.34
CA ILE A 128 24.25 -23.95 -7.50
C ILE A 128 23.97 -23.11 -8.74
N GLU A 129 24.78 -23.20 -9.78
CA GLU A 129 24.58 -22.52 -11.05
C GLU A 129 23.16 -22.75 -11.60
N GLY A 130 22.45 -21.69 -11.89
CA GLY A 130 21.05 -21.70 -12.32
C GLY A 130 20.02 -21.93 -11.20
N HIS A 131 20.45 -21.96 -9.92
CA HIS A 131 19.56 -22.18 -8.77
C HIS A 131 19.83 -21.13 -7.70
N SER A 132 18.87 -20.28 -7.45
CA SER A 132 18.99 -19.16 -6.50
C SER A 132 17.79 -18.99 -5.60
N ILE A 133 18.05 -18.40 -4.45
CA ILE A 133 17.03 -17.85 -3.55
C ILE A 133 17.35 -16.39 -3.27
N ASP A 134 16.31 -15.59 -3.12
CA ASP A 134 16.38 -14.24 -2.62
C ASP A 134 15.40 -14.10 -1.45
N LEU A 135 15.86 -13.51 -0.35
CA LEU A 135 15.05 -13.24 0.83
C LEU A 135 15.27 -11.80 1.24
N ALA A 136 14.18 -11.08 1.46
CA ALA A 136 14.22 -9.71 1.94
C ALA A 136 13.16 -9.47 3.03
N TYR A 137 13.53 -8.71 4.05
CA TYR A 137 12.61 -8.09 4.99
C TYR A 137 12.54 -6.60 4.66
N TYR A 138 11.35 -6.02 4.79
CA TYR A 138 11.13 -4.58 4.63
C TYR A 138 10.23 -4.04 5.76
N ASN A 139 10.45 -2.77 6.09
CA ASN A 139 9.57 -1.97 6.94
C ASN A 139 9.44 -0.58 6.31
N VAL A 140 8.21 -0.08 6.26
CA VAL A 140 7.88 1.25 5.76
C VAL A 140 6.95 1.91 6.77
N GLN A 141 7.30 3.09 7.23
CA GLN A 141 6.48 3.93 8.10
C GLN A 141 6.15 5.22 7.35
N VAL A 142 4.90 5.63 7.41
CA VAL A 142 4.43 6.92 6.87
C VAL A 142 3.74 7.67 7.99
N GLU A 143 4.18 8.90 8.22
CA GLU A 143 3.61 9.80 9.21
C GLU A 143 2.90 10.97 8.53
N GLY A 144 1.84 11.43 9.17
CA GLY A 144 1.09 12.58 8.68
C GLY A 144 0.38 12.31 7.35
N VAL A 145 -0.18 11.12 7.15
CA VAL A 145 -0.98 10.79 5.96
C VAL A 145 -2.08 11.84 5.78
N ILE A 146 -2.11 12.44 4.60
CA ILE A 146 -3.05 13.51 4.27
C ILE A 146 -4.40 12.90 3.89
N GLY A 147 -5.43 13.37 4.56
CA GLY A 147 -6.80 12.98 4.26
C GLY A 147 -7.79 13.80 5.10
N ALA A 148 -9.06 13.60 4.82
CA ALA A 148 -10.14 14.16 5.61
C ALA A 148 -10.85 13.03 6.35
N PRO A 149 -11.09 13.15 7.68
CA PRO A 149 -11.83 12.16 8.44
C PRO A 149 -13.21 11.92 7.84
N THR A 150 -13.67 10.67 7.85
CA THR A 150 -15.02 10.34 7.40
C THR A 150 -16.06 10.85 8.40
N ALA A 151 -17.31 11.04 7.95
CA ALA A 151 -18.43 11.37 8.86
C ALA A 151 -18.54 10.39 10.02
N GLN A 152 -18.34 9.09 9.75
CA GLN A 152 -18.39 8.05 10.78
C GLN A 152 -17.27 8.19 11.80
N SER A 153 -16.04 8.45 11.36
CA SER A 153 -14.91 8.67 12.27
C SER A 153 -15.13 9.87 13.19
N LEU A 154 -15.67 10.96 12.65
CA LEU A 154 -15.96 12.16 13.42
C LEU A 154 -17.09 11.96 14.45
N LEU A 155 -18.14 11.19 14.09
CA LEU A 155 -19.21 10.85 15.03
C LEU A 155 -18.71 9.98 16.19
N TYR A 156 -17.78 9.07 15.94
CA TYR A 156 -17.17 8.27 17.00
C TYR A 156 -16.27 9.12 17.90
N ALA A 157 -15.46 9.98 17.30
CA ALA A 157 -14.59 10.88 18.05
C ALA A 157 -15.39 11.84 18.95
N ASP A 158 -16.47 12.41 18.42
CA ASP A 158 -17.39 13.26 19.17
C ASP A 158 -18.03 12.50 20.35
N ALA A 159 -18.50 11.26 20.11
CA ALA A 159 -19.04 10.41 21.16
C ALA A 159 -17.99 10.01 22.22
N ALA A 160 -16.75 9.88 21.85
CA ALA A 160 -15.64 9.62 22.76
C ALA A 160 -15.16 10.87 23.50
N GLY A 161 -15.70 12.04 23.19
CA GLY A 161 -15.28 13.31 23.78
C GLY A 161 -13.90 13.78 23.33
N VAL A 162 -13.45 13.34 22.14
CA VAL A 162 -12.21 13.81 21.54
C VAL A 162 -12.38 15.24 21.08
N ASP A 163 -11.41 16.08 21.36
CA ASP A 163 -11.37 17.45 20.84
C ASP A 163 -11.04 17.40 19.34
N LEU A 164 -12.03 17.70 18.51
CA LEU A 164 -11.92 17.71 17.05
C LEU A 164 -11.41 19.05 16.49
N ASP A 165 -11.38 20.09 17.34
CA ASP A 165 -11.16 21.47 16.91
C ASP A 165 -9.71 21.86 16.54
N PRO A 166 -8.63 21.20 16.97
CA PRO A 166 -7.28 21.61 16.56
C PRO A 166 -7.11 21.79 15.06
N ASN A 167 -7.86 21.03 14.26
CA ASN A 167 -7.79 21.04 12.79
C ASN A 167 -9.05 21.60 12.12
N GLY A 168 -10.03 22.09 12.90
CA GLY A 168 -11.27 22.66 12.38
C GLY A 168 -12.38 21.67 12.04
N SER A 169 -12.15 20.37 12.23
CA SER A 169 -13.19 19.35 12.09
C SER A 169 -14.14 19.40 13.28
N TYR A 170 -15.46 19.23 13.06
CA TYR A 170 -16.43 19.22 14.15
C TYR A 170 -17.77 18.59 13.75
N VAL A 171 -18.50 18.12 14.77
CA VAL A 171 -19.88 17.64 14.67
C VAL A 171 -20.81 18.68 15.31
N PHE A 172 -21.63 19.34 14.51
CA PHE A 172 -22.58 20.33 15.03
C PHE A 172 -23.90 19.69 15.43
N ARG A 173 -24.23 19.74 16.74
CA ARG A 173 -25.44 19.17 17.29
C ARG A 173 -26.46 20.25 17.70
N LEU A 174 -27.73 19.98 17.45
CA LEU A 174 -28.83 20.84 17.87
C LEU A 174 -29.21 20.54 19.32
N GLY A 175 -29.32 21.59 20.14
CA GLY A 175 -29.78 21.43 21.54
C GLY A 175 -28.69 20.97 22.52
N GLY A 176 -27.41 20.95 22.11
CA GLY A 176 -26.27 20.60 22.95
C GLY A 176 -25.62 19.27 22.60
N PRO A 177 -24.63 18.82 23.38
CA PRO A 177 -23.75 17.67 23.01
C PRO A 177 -24.50 16.35 22.77
N ASN A 178 -25.63 16.15 23.38
CA ASN A 178 -26.43 14.94 23.23
C ASN A 178 -27.63 15.12 22.27
N GLY A 179 -27.64 16.19 21.50
CA GLY A 179 -28.69 16.47 20.53
C GLY A 179 -28.43 15.83 19.16
N ALA A 180 -29.45 15.92 18.31
CA ALA A 180 -29.33 15.44 16.94
C ALA A 180 -28.26 16.22 16.15
N VAL A 181 -27.50 15.51 15.33
CA VAL A 181 -26.51 16.11 14.41
C VAL A 181 -27.25 16.95 13.37
N ASN A 182 -26.82 18.19 13.20
CA ASN A 182 -27.32 19.07 12.15
C ASN A 182 -26.43 18.95 10.90
N TYR A 183 -25.12 19.01 11.08
CA TYR A 183 -24.14 18.79 10.03
C TYR A 183 -22.78 18.42 10.64
N ILE A 184 -21.92 17.87 9.79
CA ILE A 184 -20.54 17.51 10.10
C ILE A 184 -19.64 18.35 9.20
N ASN A 185 -18.55 18.86 9.75
CA ASN A 185 -17.50 19.52 9.00
C ASN A 185 -16.19 18.74 9.18
N SER A 186 -15.61 18.33 8.07
CA SER A 186 -14.37 17.59 8.02
C SER A 186 -13.32 18.41 7.28
N PHE A 187 -12.14 18.58 7.88
CA PHE A 187 -11.01 19.28 7.27
C PHE A 187 -9.94 18.29 6.84
N THR A 188 -9.27 18.60 5.72
CA THR A 188 -8.05 17.91 5.33
C THR A 188 -6.97 18.16 6.38
N GLU A 189 -6.29 17.12 6.80
CA GLU A 189 -5.27 17.17 7.84
C GLU A 189 -4.18 16.11 7.64
N ASN A 190 -3.05 16.28 8.33
CA ASN A 190 -1.99 15.29 8.47
C ASN A 190 -2.28 14.41 9.69
N GLY A 191 -3.34 13.62 9.64
CA GLY A 191 -3.88 12.93 10.82
C GLY A 191 -3.58 11.44 10.89
N GLY A 192 -3.16 10.82 9.80
CA GLY A 192 -2.95 9.38 9.71
C GLY A 192 -1.49 8.97 9.83
N ASN A 193 -1.25 7.76 10.31
CA ASN A 193 0.04 7.09 10.22
C ASN A 193 -0.18 5.69 9.65
N LEU A 194 0.80 5.19 8.92
CA LEU A 194 0.80 3.86 8.32
C LEU A 194 2.13 3.17 8.62
N GLU A 195 2.07 1.92 9.07
CA GLU A 195 3.22 1.04 9.18
C GLU A 195 2.96 -0.25 8.43
N VAL A 196 3.88 -0.61 7.54
CA VAL A 196 3.82 -1.84 6.73
C VAL A 196 5.15 -2.55 6.83
N ASN A 197 5.13 -3.82 7.21
CA ASN A 197 6.32 -4.63 7.14
C ASN A 197 6.02 -6.06 6.68
N GLY A 198 7.02 -6.72 6.14
CA GLY A 198 6.84 -8.05 5.58
C GLY A 198 8.13 -8.68 5.09
N ILE A 199 7.97 -9.88 4.53
CA ILE A 199 9.03 -10.70 3.98
C ILE A 199 8.69 -11.06 2.54
N ASP A 200 9.65 -10.83 1.64
CA ASP A 200 9.60 -11.28 0.27
C ASP A 200 10.59 -12.42 0.06
N PHE A 201 10.13 -13.50 -0.53
CA PHE A 201 10.92 -14.66 -0.88
C PHE A 201 10.80 -14.93 -2.38
N GLN A 202 11.94 -15.14 -3.03
CA GLN A 202 12.00 -15.57 -4.41
C GLN A 202 12.88 -16.82 -4.50
N TRP A 203 12.43 -17.78 -5.30
CA TRP A 203 13.20 -18.94 -5.66
C TRP A 203 13.19 -19.10 -7.18
N HIS A 204 14.33 -19.40 -7.73
CA HIS A 204 14.50 -19.70 -9.15
C HIS A 204 15.36 -20.95 -9.33
N SER A 205 14.97 -21.81 -10.24
CA SER A 205 15.75 -22.99 -10.59
C SER A 205 15.58 -23.34 -12.06
N SER A 206 16.70 -23.59 -12.74
CA SER A 206 16.72 -23.98 -14.13
C SER A 206 17.43 -25.31 -14.34
N PHE A 207 16.95 -26.13 -15.26
CA PHE A 207 17.45 -27.47 -15.53
C PHE A 207 17.53 -27.71 -17.02
N ASP A 208 18.72 -28.14 -17.49
CA ASP A 208 18.87 -28.78 -18.79
C ASP A 208 18.59 -30.28 -18.67
N THR A 209 17.57 -30.76 -19.35
CA THR A 209 17.18 -32.17 -19.33
C THR A 209 17.14 -32.75 -20.72
N ALA A 210 17.15 -34.09 -20.83
CA ALA A 210 16.98 -34.75 -22.12
C ALA A 210 15.62 -34.46 -22.79
N ALA A 211 14.63 -34.01 -21.99
CA ALA A 211 13.30 -33.64 -22.45
C ALA A 211 13.14 -32.13 -22.71
N GLY A 212 14.23 -31.35 -22.69
CA GLY A 212 14.20 -29.90 -22.88
C GLY A 212 14.67 -29.13 -21.65
N TYR A 213 14.63 -27.82 -21.76
CA TYR A 213 14.97 -26.87 -20.70
C TYR A 213 13.74 -26.57 -19.84
N LEU A 214 13.89 -26.67 -18.53
CA LEU A 214 12.87 -26.38 -17.54
C LEU A 214 13.34 -25.19 -16.67
N ASP A 215 12.50 -24.16 -16.57
CA ASP A 215 12.71 -22.99 -15.71
C ASP A 215 11.55 -22.90 -14.73
N LEU A 216 11.88 -22.83 -13.45
CA LEU A 216 10.93 -22.80 -12.33
C LEU A 216 11.15 -21.51 -11.53
N GLY A 217 10.07 -20.82 -11.21
CA GLY A 217 10.09 -19.64 -10.37
C GLY A 217 9.00 -19.71 -9.30
N LEU A 218 9.31 -19.19 -8.12
CA LEU A 218 8.36 -18.91 -7.06
C LEU A 218 8.67 -17.54 -6.48
N PHE A 219 7.68 -16.69 -6.46
CA PHE A 219 7.65 -15.47 -5.65
C PHE A 219 6.60 -15.64 -4.56
N TRP A 220 6.94 -15.31 -3.32
CA TRP A 220 6.02 -15.28 -2.21
C TRP A 220 6.28 -14.04 -1.36
N SER A 221 5.23 -13.30 -1.08
CA SER A 221 5.23 -12.14 -0.18
C SER A 221 4.33 -12.43 1.01
N HIS A 222 4.88 -12.24 2.20
CA HIS A 222 4.17 -12.38 3.46
C HIS A 222 4.18 -11.04 4.18
N GLN A 223 3.01 -10.45 4.32
CA GLN A 223 2.80 -9.24 5.08
C GLN A 223 2.64 -9.58 6.55
N LEU A 224 3.61 -9.16 7.35
CA LEU A 224 3.63 -9.40 8.80
C LEU A 224 2.76 -8.40 9.55
N GLU A 225 2.67 -7.17 9.03
CA GLU A 225 1.92 -6.08 9.62
C GLU A 225 1.47 -5.09 8.55
N TYR A 226 0.25 -4.62 8.69
CA TYR A 226 -0.31 -3.47 7.99
C TYR A 226 -1.10 -2.66 9.01
N SER A 227 -0.41 -1.83 9.77
CA SER A 227 -0.99 -1.02 10.83
C SER A 227 -1.30 0.38 10.31
N GLN A 228 -2.52 0.81 10.49
CA GLN A 228 -2.92 2.17 10.23
C GLN A 228 -3.66 2.75 11.43
N ASN A 229 -3.45 4.03 11.65
CA ASN A 229 -4.23 4.73 12.63
C ASN A 229 -5.47 5.29 11.91
N ALA A 230 -6.62 4.81 12.30
CA ALA A 230 -7.86 5.43 11.91
C ALA A 230 -7.99 6.76 12.66
N TYR A 231 -8.18 7.86 11.92
CA TYR A 231 -8.43 9.17 12.48
C TYR A 231 -9.33 9.06 13.71
N TYR A 232 -8.84 9.52 14.87
CA TYR A 232 -9.58 9.63 16.13
C TYR A 232 -9.90 8.34 16.89
N LYS A 233 -9.51 7.15 16.46
CA LYS A 233 -9.76 5.95 17.28
C LYS A 233 -8.53 5.08 17.50
N GLY A 234 -8.26 4.89 18.77
CA GLY A 234 -7.67 3.70 19.33
C GLY A 234 -6.22 3.37 19.02
N GLY A 235 -5.47 4.26 18.39
CA GLY A 235 -4.07 3.98 18.05
C GLY A 235 -3.92 3.11 16.80
N PHE A 236 -2.71 2.63 16.55
CA PHE A 236 -2.39 1.71 15.47
C PHE A 236 -3.18 0.42 15.61
N GLN A 237 -3.84 0.02 14.53
CA GLN A 237 -4.51 -1.27 14.43
C GLN A 237 -3.88 -2.04 13.26
N ASP A 238 -3.40 -3.23 13.55
CA ASP A 238 -2.93 -4.14 12.53
C ASP A 238 -4.13 -4.70 11.77
N THR A 239 -4.18 -4.41 10.47
CA THR A 239 -5.20 -4.88 9.53
C THR A 239 -4.64 -5.84 8.49
N ALA A 240 -3.45 -6.41 8.71
CA ALA A 240 -2.97 -7.51 7.88
C ALA A 240 -3.96 -8.68 7.94
N GLY A 241 -4.32 -9.22 6.80
CA GLY A 241 -5.37 -10.23 6.67
C GLY A 241 -6.80 -9.68 6.67
N PHE A 242 -6.98 -8.35 6.71
CA PHE A 242 -8.29 -7.69 6.64
C PHE A 242 -8.37 -6.77 5.42
N ASN A 243 -9.58 -6.37 5.07
CA ASN A 243 -9.89 -5.29 4.13
C ASN A 243 -9.03 -5.28 2.86
N LEU A 244 -9.05 -6.40 2.11
CA LEU A 244 -8.31 -6.57 0.86
C LEU A 244 -6.77 -6.57 1.01
N GLN A 245 -6.26 -6.72 2.23
CA GLN A 245 -4.84 -6.84 2.55
C GLN A 245 -4.48 -8.29 2.96
N PRO A 246 -4.52 -9.28 2.05
CA PRO A 246 -4.18 -10.65 2.40
C PRO A 246 -2.72 -10.73 2.85
N GLU A 247 -2.49 -11.44 3.97
CA GLU A 247 -1.14 -11.64 4.50
C GLU A 247 -0.22 -12.36 3.51
N ASN A 248 -0.78 -13.23 2.66
CA ASN A 248 0.01 -14.06 1.76
C ASN A 248 -0.39 -13.85 0.30
N ARG A 249 0.60 -13.57 -0.55
CA ARG A 249 0.47 -13.57 -2.00
C ARG A 249 1.62 -14.37 -2.59
N ALA A 250 1.34 -15.17 -3.61
CA ALA A 250 2.37 -15.92 -4.29
C ALA A 250 2.12 -16.02 -5.79
N GLN A 251 3.21 -16.15 -6.55
CA GLN A 251 3.17 -16.47 -7.96
C GLN A 251 4.20 -17.57 -8.25
N GLY A 252 3.73 -18.70 -8.78
CA GLY A 252 4.57 -19.75 -9.30
C GLY A 252 4.66 -19.68 -10.82
N SER A 253 5.81 -20.00 -11.38
CA SER A 253 5.99 -20.11 -12.83
C SER A 253 6.72 -21.40 -13.20
N ILE A 254 6.26 -22.05 -14.25
CA ILE A 254 6.89 -23.20 -14.87
C ILE A 254 7.00 -22.90 -16.36
N ILE A 255 8.21 -22.81 -16.87
CA ILE A 255 8.47 -22.65 -18.31
C ILE A 255 9.23 -23.89 -18.78
N TRP A 256 8.62 -24.63 -19.67
CA TRP A 256 9.27 -25.76 -20.32
C TRP A 256 9.48 -25.48 -21.79
N SER A 257 10.69 -25.67 -22.29
CA SER A 257 11.03 -25.43 -23.70
C SER A 257 11.84 -26.56 -24.28
N ILE A 258 11.52 -26.91 -25.51
CA ILE A 258 12.24 -27.92 -26.31
C ILE A 258 12.27 -27.51 -27.79
N GLY A 259 13.45 -27.37 -28.35
CA GLY A 259 13.61 -26.86 -29.72
C GLY A 259 12.93 -25.49 -29.86
N ASP A 260 12.04 -25.36 -30.84
CA ASP A 260 11.33 -24.13 -31.14
C ASP A 260 10.01 -23.95 -30.32
N HIS A 261 9.74 -24.84 -29.39
CA HIS A 261 8.50 -24.88 -28.61
C HIS A 261 8.72 -24.51 -27.16
N ALA A 262 7.78 -23.76 -26.55
CA ALA A 262 7.73 -23.55 -25.12
C ALA A 262 6.28 -23.56 -24.61
N VAL A 263 6.13 -24.03 -23.38
CA VAL A 263 4.89 -23.98 -22.61
C VAL A 263 5.16 -23.23 -21.32
N ASP A 264 4.34 -22.22 -21.03
CA ASP A 264 4.45 -21.40 -19.82
C ASP A 264 3.18 -21.63 -18.97
N LEU A 265 3.33 -22.06 -17.74
CA LEU A 265 2.28 -22.12 -16.73
C LEU A 265 2.59 -21.10 -15.63
N ILE A 266 1.66 -20.21 -15.36
CA ILE A 266 1.75 -19.24 -14.26
C ILE A 266 0.58 -19.51 -13.32
N VAL A 267 0.88 -19.66 -12.04
CA VAL A 267 -0.09 -19.85 -10.96
C VAL A 267 -0.03 -18.63 -10.05
N ASN A 268 -1.16 -17.94 -9.88
CA ASN A 268 -1.26 -16.83 -8.94
C ASN A 268 -2.10 -17.27 -7.75
N PHE A 269 -1.66 -16.92 -6.57
CA PHE A 269 -2.29 -17.22 -5.30
C PHE A 269 -2.48 -15.95 -4.46
N ILE A 270 -3.69 -15.78 -3.94
CA ILE A 270 -4.03 -14.78 -2.93
C ILE A 270 -4.55 -15.55 -1.72
N GLY A 271 -3.98 -15.29 -0.55
CA GLY A 271 -4.36 -15.93 0.70
C GLY A 271 -5.75 -15.53 1.18
N GLU A 272 -6.32 -16.34 2.08
CA GLU A 272 -7.57 -15.97 2.77
C GLU A 272 -7.40 -14.63 3.50
N HIS A 273 -8.47 -13.84 3.53
CA HIS A 273 -8.49 -12.57 4.24
C HIS A 273 -9.93 -12.23 4.62
N SER A 274 -10.09 -11.30 5.54
CA SER A 274 -11.41 -10.80 5.90
C SER A 274 -11.84 -9.71 4.93
N GLU A 275 -13.14 -9.66 4.65
CA GLU A 275 -13.75 -8.79 3.66
C GLU A 275 -13.70 -7.32 4.06
N GLU A 276 -14.00 -7.03 5.30
CA GLU A 276 -13.95 -5.68 5.87
C GLU A 276 -13.22 -5.67 7.20
N ASP A 277 -12.71 -4.50 7.53
CA ASP A 277 -12.47 -4.08 8.89
C ASP A 277 -13.83 -3.86 9.58
N ASN A 278 -14.50 -4.91 10.02
CA ASN A 278 -15.64 -4.77 10.93
C ASN A 278 -15.14 -4.17 12.23
N VAL A 279 -14.82 -2.89 12.20
CA VAL A 279 -14.53 -2.12 13.38
C VAL A 279 -15.83 -1.96 14.15
N ASP A 280 -15.89 -2.54 15.34
CA ASP A 280 -17.01 -2.30 16.25
C ASP A 280 -17.23 -0.78 16.37
N PRO A 281 -18.39 -0.28 15.97
CA PRO A 281 -18.67 1.14 15.95
C PRO A 281 -18.60 1.80 17.34
N VAL A 282 -18.72 1.04 18.40
CA VAL A 282 -18.71 1.56 19.79
C VAL A 282 -17.29 1.49 20.38
N THR A 283 -16.61 0.38 20.22
CA THR A 283 -15.31 0.15 20.88
C THR A 283 -14.12 0.50 19.98
N GLY A 284 -14.33 0.57 18.67
CA GLY A 284 -13.25 0.77 17.69
C GLY A 284 -12.32 -0.45 17.55
N VAL A 285 -12.72 -1.60 18.07
CA VAL A 285 -11.95 -2.84 17.99
C VAL A 285 -12.31 -3.58 16.71
N LEU A 286 -11.32 -4.06 15.99
CA LEU A 286 -11.52 -4.95 14.84
C LEU A 286 -12.22 -6.22 15.32
N SER A 287 -13.36 -6.52 14.71
CA SER A 287 -14.10 -7.75 15.02
C SER A 287 -13.42 -8.93 14.30
N THR A 288 -13.10 -9.97 15.07
CA THR A 288 -12.60 -11.24 14.51
C THR A 288 -13.72 -12.09 13.88
N SER A 289 -14.97 -11.62 13.93
CA SER A 289 -16.14 -12.30 13.35
C SER A 289 -16.45 -11.88 11.91
N ALA A 290 -15.59 -11.09 11.28
CA ALA A 290 -15.74 -10.68 9.91
C ALA A 290 -15.86 -11.88 8.96
N ASN A 291 -16.69 -11.77 7.95
CA ASN A 291 -16.76 -12.75 6.87
C ASN A 291 -15.36 -12.93 6.28
N LYS A 292 -14.94 -14.17 6.16
CA LYS A 292 -13.67 -14.52 5.52
C LYS A 292 -13.89 -14.83 4.06
N LEU A 293 -13.08 -14.22 3.23
CA LEU A 293 -12.90 -14.60 1.84
C LEU A 293 -11.89 -15.73 1.79
N ASP A 294 -12.25 -16.83 1.13
CA ASP A 294 -11.37 -17.96 0.93
C ASP A 294 -10.17 -17.58 0.05
N SER A 295 -9.10 -18.35 0.11
CA SER A 295 -7.96 -18.15 -0.79
C SER A 295 -8.37 -18.33 -2.25
N TRP A 296 -7.78 -17.55 -3.13
CA TRP A 296 -8.06 -17.56 -4.56
C TRP A 296 -6.83 -17.93 -5.37
N THR A 297 -6.97 -18.92 -6.27
CA THR A 297 -5.88 -19.42 -7.10
C THR A 297 -6.28 -19.44 -8.55
N THR A 298 -5.56 -18.75 -9.42
CA THR A 298 -5.76 -18.77 -10.86
C THR A 298 -4.57 -19.34 -11.59
N MET A 299 -4.81 -20.00 -12.71
CA MET A 299 -3.77 -20.57 -13.55
C MET A 299 -3.87 -20.01 -14.97
N ASN A 300 -2.73 -19.55 -15.49
CA ASN A 300 -2.59 -19.05 -16.84
C ASN A 300 -1.67 -20.00 -17.62
N LEU A 301 -2.10 -20.44 -18.78
CA LEU A 301 -1.33 -21.34 -19.64
C LEU A 301 -1.07 -20.68 -20.97
N SER A 302 0.16 -20.74 -21.44
CA SER A 302 0.48 -20.31 -22.79
C SER A 302 1.43 -21.27 -23.51
N TYR A 303 1.28 -21.33 -24.80
CA TYR A 303 2.18 -22.05 -25.72
C TYR A 303 2.81 -21.06 -26.67
N ARG A 304 4.12 -21.23 -26.91
CA ARG A 304 4.91 -20.42 -27.81
C ARG A 304 5.61 -21.30 -28.82
N TYR A 305 5.56 -20.89 -30.09
CA TYR A 305 6.32 -21.49 -31.19
C TYR A 305 7.16 -20.42 -31.86
N ASP A 306 8.46 -20.69 -31.99
CA ASP A 306 9.40 -19.85 -32.73
C ASP A 306 9.53 -20.35 -34.16
N ALA A 307 8.99 -19.62 -35.11
CA ALA A 307 8.99 -19.97 -36.53
C ALA A 307 10.23 -19.41 -37.27
N GLY A 308 11.30 -19.07 -36.55
CA GLY A 308 12.52 -18.50 -37.09
C GLY A 308 12.28 -17.13 -37.74
N ASP A 309 12.72 -16.97 -38.99
CA ASP A 309 12.57 -15.71 -39.75
C ASP A 309 11.11 -15.30 -39.98
N TRP A 310 10.16 -16.20 -39.81
CA TRP A 310 8.70 -15.93 -39.96
C TRP A 310 8.08 -15.29 -38.69
N GLY A 311 8.87 -15.27 -37.58
CA GLY A 311 8.44 -14.66 -36.34
C GLY A 311 8.04 -15.66 -35.26
N ARG A 312 7.35 -15.18 -34.23
CA ARG A 312 6.98 -15.96 -33.06
C ARG A 312 5.46 -15.95 -32.89
N ILE A 313 4.89 -17.12 -32.68
CA ILE A 313 3.45 -17.29 -32.41
C ILE A 313 3.29 -17.64 -30.92
N LYS A 314 2.42 -16.91 -30.21
CA LYS A 314 2.04 -17.22 -28.83
C LYS A 314 0.51 -17.30 -28.74
N ILE A 315 0.03 -18.40 -28.16
CA ILE A 315 -1.39 -18.64 -27.86
C ILE A 315 -1.48 -18.89 -26.37
N GLY A 316 -2.43 -18.28 -25.69
CA GLY A 316 -2.61 -18.48 -24.26
C GLY A 316 -4.04 -18.30 -23.81
N ALA A 317 -4.32 -18.83 -22.64
CA ALA A 317 -5.57 -18.65 -21.92
C ALA A 317 -5.26 -18.25 -20.47
N ASN A 318 -5.94 -17.25 -19.97
CA ASN A 318 -5.89 -16.85 -18.59
C ASN A 318 -7.00 -17.58 -17.82
N ASN A 319 -6.71 -17.87 -16.54
CA ASN A 319 -7.65 -18.56 -15.67
C ASN A 319 -8.22 -19.85 -16.32
N VAL A 320 -7.34 -20.76 -16.72
CA VAL A 320 -7.72 -22.01 -17.42
C VAL A 320 -8.52 -22.97 -16.55
N THR A 321 -8.53 -22.75 -15.25
CA THR A 321 -9.34 -23.50 -14.27
C THR A 321 -10.76 -22.95 -14.14
N ASP A 322 -11.04 -21.79 -14.75
CA ASP A 322 -12.33 -21.08 -14.67
C ASP A 322 -12.74 -20.81 -13.20
N GLU A 323 -11.74 -20.41 -12.40
CA GLU A 323 -11.96 -20.13 -10.98
C GLU A 323 -12.65 -18.78 -10.82
N ASP A 324 -13.83 -18.79 -10.24
CA ASP A 324 -14.58 -17.58 -9.96
C ASP A 324 -13.88 -16.72 -8.90
N PRO A 325 -13.92 -15.38 -9.00
CA PRO A 325 -13.48 -14.50 -7.92
C PRO A 325 -14.24 -14.84 -6.64
N VAL A 326 -13.52 -14.82 -5.52
CA VAL A 326 -14.18 -14.93 -4.21
C VAL A 326 -15.06 -13.70 -4.04
N LEU A 327 -16.36 -13.93 -3.99
CA LEU A 327 -17.34 -12.85 -3.86
C LEU A 327 -17.62 -12.58 -2.40
N ASP A 328 -17.78 -11.31 -2.12
CA ASP A 328 -18.40 -10.78 -0.91
C ASP A 328 -19.78 -11.46 -0.72
N LYS A 329 -20.01 -12.01 0.42
CA LYS A 329 -21.31 -12.58 0.79
C LYS A 329 -22.07 -11.53 1.60
N ASP A 330 -22.67 -10.58 0.87
CA ASP A 330 -23.67 -9.67 1.46
C ASP A 330 -24.77 -10.41 2.28
#